data_5bf0034a3661b9121f66b247c2ded13a
#
_entry.id   5bf0034a3661b9121f66b247c2ded13a
#
_cell.length_a   1.000
_cell.length_b   1.000
_cell.length_c   1.000
_cell.angle_alpha   90.00
_cell.angle_beta   90.00
_cell.angle_gamma   90.00
#
_symmetry.space_group_name_H-M   'P 1'
#
loop_
_entity.id
_entity.type
_entity.pdbx_description
1 polymer ?
#
loop_
_entity_poly.entity_id
_entity_poly.type
_entity_poly.pdbx_seq_one_letter_code
_entity_poly.pdbx_strand_id
1 'polypeptide(L)'
;MWKQWVGSTVDGKFPLQSYLGGSDHSAVFLTQGADSRNAAIKLVAADGADEEKQLLRWKTVRALTHPNLIAIFEAGSCQLDGTKLLYVVQEYAEENLSQILPERSLTAEETRGMLPPVLRALQFVHGKGFVHGHIQPSNILAIGDQVKLSSDALRESGDNSCSAVVPSAYGPPEAAMGGTATAADVWQLGMTLVEVLTQHLPEWDRERKSALEIPAVAEPFREIAGHSLEIDAGKRWTVAQILGRLEGRPVLAPAPIEKSAPAPVVSGPHKALAKWPYVLGLAAVVAVASFLIVRQKSSSVPAEEQAPPTQQGATQSAMPASGASGAGSGGERAAANADAAINQGDVVRRVVPEVSPGARRTIHGKIQVRVKVKVDAAGNVTQAKVESGRVSKYFTRLALQAAQDWKFSPAQGGDQSGEREWKLQFGFSRANTEASAVRSKR
;
A
#
# COMPACT_ATOMS: atom_id res chain seq x y z
N MET A 1 18.58 -2.82 -14.72
CA MET A 1 17.59 -2.98 -15.79
C MET A 1 16.41 -2.04 -15.58
N TRP A 2 15.60 -2.16 -14.52
CA TRP A 2 14.36 -1.39 -14.35
C TRP A 2 14.51 0.15 -14.28
N LYS A 3 15.56 0.65 -13.63
CA LYS A 3 15.79 2.10 -13.41
C LYS A 3 15.90 2.93 -14.69
N GLN A 4 16.22 2.31 -15.82
CA GLN A 4 16.30 2.98 -17.11
C GLN A 4 14.96 3.56 -17.58
N TRP A 5 13.84 3.03 -17.10
CA TRP A 5 12.50 3.49 -17.48
C TRP A 5 11.98 4.67 -16.65
N VAL A 6 12.76 5.19 -15.71
CA VAL A 6 12.40 6.45 -15.03
C VAL A 6 12.31 7.56 -16.08
N GLY A 7 11.17 8.28 -16.09
CA GLY A 7 10.83 9.28 -17.10
C GLY A 7 9.97 8.76 -18.26
N SER A 8 9.86 7.43 -18.45
CA SER A 8 8.95 6.85 -19.43
C SER A 8 7.50 6.95 -18.95
N THR A 9 6.55 6.78 -19.86
CA THR A 9 5.11 6.79 -19.54
C THR A 9 4.49 5.45 -19.95
N VAL A 10 3.78 4.81 -19.02
CA VAL A 10 3.07 3.56 -19.22
C VAL A 10 1.65 3.88 -19.73
N ASP A 11 1.24 3.21 -20.81
CA ASP A 11 -0.10 3.33 -21.43
C ASP A 11 -0.52 4.79 -21.74
N GLY A 12 0.45 5.69 -21.97
CA GLY A 12 0.19 7.12 -22.20
C GLY A 12 -0.42 7.88 -21.01
N LYS A 13 -0.57 7.22 -19.84
CA LYS A 13 -1.29 7.75 -18.67
C LYS A 13 -0.43 7.84 -17.42
N PHE A 14 0.49 6.89 -17.21
CA PHE A 14 1.19 6.72 -15.93
C PHE A 14 2.69 7.04 -16.07
N PRO A 15 3.13 8.28 -15.77
CA PRO A 15 4.54 8.64 -15.82
C PRO A 15 5.33 7.94 -14.71
N LEU A 16 6.44 7.29 -15.03
CA LEU A 16 7.35 6.65 -14.09
C LEU A 16 8.28 7.70 -13.48
N GLN A 17 7.89 8.30 -12.36
CA GLN A 17 8.59 9.44 -11.77
C GLN A 17 9.87 9.04 -11.02
N SER A 18 9.79 8.03 -10.17
CA SER A 18 10.93 7.52 -9.41
C SER A 18 10.81 6.04 -9.15
N TYR A 19 11.96 5.36 -9.13
CA TYR A 19 12.04 3.95 -8.78
C TYR A 19 11.96 3.78 -7.26
N LEU A 20 10.97 3.00 -6.79
CA LEU A 20 10.72 2.75 -5.36
C LEU A 20 11.36 1.46 -4.87
N GLY A 21 11.54 0.47 -5.74
CA GLY A 21 12.10 -0.83 -5.41
C GLY A 21 11.70 -1.90 -6.42
N GLY A 22 12.21 -3.12 -6.23
CA GLY A 22 11.86 -4.25 -7.10
C GLY A 22 12.79 -5.43 -6.93
N SER A 23 12.57 -6.43 -7.78
CA SER A 23 13.36 -7.66 -7.92
C SER A 23 13.83 -7.82 -9.36
N ASP A 24 14.39 -8.97 -9.71
CA ASP A 24 14.75 -9.27 -11.08
C ASP A 24 13.52 -9.36 -12.00
N HIS A 25 12.35 -9.75 -11.47
CA HIS A 25 11.12 -9.99 -12.23
C HIS A 25 10.09 -8.87 -12.14
N SER A 26 10.25 -7.90 -11.24
CA SER A 26 9.30 -6.81 -11.07
C SER A 26 9.94 -5.54 -10.52
N ALA A 27 9.33 -4.39 -10.82
CA ALA A 27 9.74 -3.10 -10.28
C ALA A 27 8.55 -2.24 -9.92
N VAL A 28 8.69 -1.44 -8.87
CA VAL A 28 7.68 -0.49 -8.42
C VAL A 28 8.21 0.93 -8.62
N PHE A 29 7.37 1.78 -9.21
CA PHE A 29 7.66 3.19 -9.43
C PHE A 29 6.59 4.07 -8.81
N LEU A 30 6.98 5.27 -8.42
CA LEU A 30 6.04 6.33 -8.14
C LEU A 30 5.44 6.81 -9.46
N THR A 31 4.13 6.97 -9.48
CA THR A 31 3.38 7.55 -10.60
C THR A 31 2.28 8.48 -10.09
N GLN A 32 1.51 9.05 -10.99
CA GLN A 32 0.30 9.79 -10.67
C GLN A 32 -0.93 9.01 -11.14
N GLY A 33 -1.94 8.93 -10.29
CA GLY A 33 -3.25 8.41 -10.64
C GLY A 33 -4.05 9.41 -11.51
N ALA A 34 -5.22 8.98 -11.96
CA ALA A 34 -6.11 9.81 -12.79
C ALA A 34 -6.55 11.13 -12.11
N ASP A 35 -6.53 11.18 -10.78
CA ASP A 35 -6.84 12.35 -9.95
C ASP A 35 -5.60 13.18 -9.56
N SER A 36 -4.47 12.96 -10.24
CA SER A 36 -3.17 13.61 -9.97
C SER A 36 -2.59 13.32 -8.56
N ARG A 37 -3.20 12.40 -7.79
CA ARG A 37 -2.62 11.93 -6.54
C ARG A 37 -1.48 10.93 -6.79
N ASN A 38 -0.53 10.87 -5.86
CA ASN A 38 0.52 9.87 -5.91
C ASN A 38 -0.08 8.46 -5.89
N ALA A 39 0.39 7.63 -6.80
CA ALA A 39 0.09 6.21 -6.92
C ALA A 39 1.39 5.42 -7.09
N ALA A 40 1.36 4.14 -6.80
CA ALA A 40 2.44 3.22 -7.11
C ALA A 40 2.06 2.39 -8.34
N ILE A 41 2.97 2.25 -9.29
CA ILE A 41 2.81 1.34 -10.42
C ILE A 41 3.85 0.23 -10.32
N LYS A 42 3.40 -1.01 -10.27
CA LYS A 42 4.25 -2.18 -10.33
C LYS A 42 4.26 -2.72 -11.74
N LEU A 43 5.46 -2.85 -12.31
CA LEU A 43 5.72 -3.51 -13.60
C LEU A 43 6.21 -4.92 -13.33
N VAL A 44 5.70 -5.88 -14.10
CA VAL A 44 6.08 -7.29 -14.02
C VAL A 44 6.42 -7.77 -15.43
N ALA A 45 7.50 -8.54 -15.57
CA ALA A 45 7.86 -9.15 -16.83
C ALA A 45 6.71 -10.06 -17.32
N ALA A 46 6.37 -9.96 -18.60
CA ALA A 46 5.31 -10.75 -19.20
C ALA A 46 5.87 -12.09 -19.67
N ASP A 47 5.50 -13.19 -18.99
CA ASP A 47 5.94 -14.56 -19.30
C ASP A 47 4.89 -15.32 -20.13
N GLY A 48 4.36 -14.71 -21.16
CA GLY A 48 3.52 -15.30 -22.22
C GLY A 48 2.33 -16.17 -21.80
N ALA A 49 2.52 -17.25 -21.07
CA ALA A 49 1.46 -18.23 -20.78
C ALA A 49 0.50 -17.83 -19.65
N ASP A 50 0.92 -16.98 -18.73
CA ASP A 50 0.13 -16.62 -17.54
C ASP A 50 -0.36 -15.15 -17.52
N GLU A 51 -0.13 -14.39 -18.60
CA GLU A 51 -0.49 -12.97 -18.68
C GLU A 51 -1.98 -12.71 -18.46
N GLU A 52 -2.83 -13.42 -19.20
CA GLU A 52 -4.29 -13.25 -19.11
C GLU A 52 -4.79 -13.62 -17.72
N LYS A 53 -4.26 -14.69 -17.14
CA LYS A 53 -4.61 -15.11 -15.78
C LYS A 53 -4.21 -14.04 -14.75
N GLN A 54 -3.00 -13.48 -14.89
CA GLN A 54 -2.52 -12.44 -13.99
C GLN A 54 -3.38 -11.16 -14.10
N LEU A 55 -3.72 -10.75 -15.32
CA LEU A 55 -4.60 -9.59 -15.53
C LEU A 55 -6.01 -9.84 -14.99
N LEU A 56 -6.57 -11.03 -15.23
CA LEU A 56 -7.88 -11.41 -14.68
C LEU A 56 -7.86 -11.40 -13.15
N ARG A 57 -6.81 -11.92 -12.54
CA ARG A 57 -6.60 -11.92 -11.09
C ARG A 57 -6.61 -10.49 -10.54
N TRP A 58 -5.82 -9.57 -11.09
CA TRP A 58 -5.80 -8.18 -10.65
C TRP A 58 -7.15 -7.48 -10.84
N LYS A 59 -7.87 -7.77 -11.93
CA LYS A 59 -9.23 -7.27 -12.15
C LYS A 59 -10.21 -7.77 -11.08
N THR A 60 -10.10 -9.04 -10.68
CA THR A 60 -10.92 -9.62 -9.60
C THR A 60 -10.57 -9.01 -8.25
N VAL A 61 -9.28 -8.92 -7.93
CA VAL A 61 -8.78 -8.36 -6.67
C VAL A 61 -9.12 -6.86 -6.53
N ARG A 62 -9.17 -6.11 -7.62
CA ARG A 62 -9.59 -4.70 -7.64
C ARG A 62 -10.95 -4.46 -6.99
N ALA A 63 -11.85 -5.44 -7.03
CA ALA A 63 -13.17 -5.35 -6.39
C ALA A 63 -13.12 -5.55 -4.87
N LEU A 64 -12.01 -6.04 -4.31
CA LEU A 64 -11.84 -6.26 -2.89
C LEU A 64 -11.45 -4.94 -2.20
N THR A 65 -12.38 -4.37 -1.44
CA THR A 65 -12.15 -3.12 -0.70
C THR A 65 -12.14 -3.37 0.78
N HIS A 66 -11.04 -3.02 1.45
CA HIS A 66 -10.89 -3.12 2.90
C HIS A 66 -9.91 -2.04 3.41
N PRO A 67 -10.14 -1.39 4.57
CA PRO A 67 -9.30 -0.30 5.06
C PRO A 67 -7.84 -0.68 5.27
N ASN A 68 -7.55 -1.94 5.57
CA ASN A 68 -6.19 -2.45 5.78
C ASN A 68 -5.65 -3.26 4.57
N LEU A 69 -6.21 -3.06 3.38
CA LEU A 69 -5.73 -3.65 2.13
C LEU A 69 -5.38 -2.52 1.15
N ILE A 70 -4.26 -2.64 0.45
CA ILE A 70 -3.89 -1.69 -0.60
C ILE A 70 -4.92 -1.76 -1.73
N ALA A 71 -5.46 -0.62 -2.13
CA ALA A 71 -6.41 -0.56 -3.24
C ALA A 71 -5.70 -0.66 -4.59
N ILE A 72 -6.24 -1.48 -5.50
CA ILE A 72 -5.84 -1.52 -6.90
C ILE A 72 -6.74 -0.57 -7.69
N PHE A 73 -6.14 0.33 -8.47
CA PHE A 73 -6.85 1.31 -9.28
C PHE A 73 -7.02 0.84 -10.73
N GLU A 74 -5.94 0.35 -11.34
CA GLU A 74 -5.93 -0.08 -12.74
C GLU A 74 -4.91 -1.22 -12.93
N ALA A 75 -5.13 -2.07 -13.92
CA ALA A 75 -4.17 -3.10 -14.34
C ALA A 75 -4.28 -3.31 -15.84
N GLY A 76 -3.16 -3.55 -16.49
CA GLY A 76 -3.08 -3.72 -17.93
C GLY A 76 -1.75 -4.30 -18.39
N SER A 77 -1.53 -4.25 -19.70
CA SER A 77 -0.26 -4.58 -20.34
C SER A 77 0.29 -3.39 -21.08
N CYS A 78 1.61 -3.27 -21.16
CA CYS A 78 2.28 -2.21 -21.89
C CYS A 78 3.55 -2.74 -22.56
N GLN A 79 4.16 -1.90 -23.38
CA GLN A 79 5.45 -2.16 -23.98
C GLN A 79 6.38 -0.97 -23.73
N LEU A 80 7.54 -1.21 -23.13
CA LEU A 80 8.60 -0.23 -22.93
C LEU A 80 9.89 -0.73 -23.59
N ASP A 81 10.46 0.08 -24.45
CA ASP A 81 11.70 -0.26 -25.22
C ASP A 81 11.64 -1.65 -25.86
N GLY A 82 10.48 -2.01 -26.43
CA GLY A 82 10.29 -3.32 -27.05
C GLY A 82 10.00 -4.47 -26.07
N THR A 83 10.11 -4.24 -24.77
CA THR A 83 9.83 -5.23 -23.73
C THR A 83 8.36 -5.21 -23.33
N LYS A 84 7.68 -6.36 -23.47
CA LYS A 84 6.28 -6.52 -23.05
C LYS A 84 6.22 -6.71 -21.53
N LEU A 85 5.35 -5.94 -20.88
CA LEU A 85 5.20 -5.91 -19.43
C LEU A 85 3.72 -5.92 -19.05
N LEU A 86 3.43 -6.47 -17.89
CA LEU A 86 2.17 -6.25 -17.19
C LEU A 86 2.35 -5.14 -16.18
N TYR A 87 1.30 -4.37 -15.92
CA TYR A 87 1.32 -3.34 -14.89
C TYR A 87 0.09 -3.39 -14.00
N VAL A 88 0.26 -3.00 -12.76
CA VAL A 88 -0.80 -2.73 -11.80
C VAL A 88 -0.55 -1.40 -11.11
N VAL A 89 -1.54 -0.50 -11.17
CA VAL A 89 -1.53 0.79 -10.48
C VAL A 89 -2.31 0.65 -9.19
N GLN A 90 -1.71 1.05 -8.11
CA GLN A 90 -2.23 0.84 -6.76
C GLN A 90 -1.97 2.04 -5.85
N GLU A 91 -2.60 2.03 -4.70
CA GLU A 91 -2.41 3.04 -3.65
C GLU A 91 -0.93 3.15 -3.28
N TYR A 92 -0.44 4.40 -3.21
CA TYR A 92 0.95 4.67 -2.86
C TYR A 92 1.14 4.61 -1.36
N ALA A 93 2.09 3.81 -0.93
CA ALA A 93 2.54 3.77 0.46
C ALA A 93 3.91 4.43 0.60
N GLU A 94 4.09 5.15 1.69
CA GLU A 94 5.33 5.86 1.97
C GLU A 94 6.47 4.94 2.35
N GLU A 95 6.16 3.92 3.13
CA GLU A 95 7.13 2.98 3.69
C GLU A 95 6.55 1.57 3.76
N ASN A 96 7.43 0.59 3.85
CA ASN A 96 7.10 -0.77 4.21
C ASN A 96 8.07 -1.28 5.30
N LEU A 97 7.73 -2.37 5.97
CA LEU A 97 8.52 -2.86 7.10
C LEU A 97 9.94 -3.30 6.70
N SER A 98 10.17 -3.75 5.46
CA SER A 98 11.52 -4.14 5.02
C SER A 98 12.51 -2.97 4.97
N GLN A 99 12.02 -1.73 4.99
CA GLN A 99 12.86 -0.53 5.02
C GLN A 99 13.26 -0.13 6.45
N ILE A 100 12.52 -0.62 7.44
CA ILE A 100 12.77 -0.36 8.88
C ILE A 100 13.68 -1.43 9.47
N LEU A 101 13.44 -2.69 9.14
CA LEU A 101 14.10 -3.84 9.76
C LEU A 101 15.63 -3.86 9.67
N PRO A 102 16.30 -3.41 8.58
CA PRO A 102 17.75 -3.34 8.54
C PRO A 102 18.36 -2.42 9.60
N GLU A 103 17.58 -1.47 10.11
CA GLU A 103 18.03 -0.50 11.10
C GLU A 103 17.71 -0.92 12.54
N ARG A 104 16.53 -1.51 12.75
CA ARG A 104 16.07 -1.96 14.06
C ARG A 104 14.90 -2.95 13.98
N SER A 105 14.72 -3.73 15.02
CA SER A 105 13.48 -4.50 15.24
C SER A 105 12.32 -3.58 15.63
N LEU A 106 11.09 -4.07 15.52
CA LEU A 106 9.93 -3.43 16.12
C LEU A 106 9.87 -3.70 17.62
N THR A 107 9.41 -2.71 18.36
CA THR A 107 9.05 -2.90 19.76
C THR A 107 7.78 -3.74 19.90
N ALA A 108 7.54 -4.28 21.09
CA ALA A 108 6.30 -5.00 21.39
C ALA A 108 5.05 -4.10 21.20
N GLU A 109 5.16 -2.80 21.47
CA GLU A 109 4.06 -1.83 21.29
C GLU A 109 3.77 -1.60 19.78
N GLU A 110 4.81 -1.40 18.97
CA GLU A 110 4.69 -1.26 17.52
C GLU A 110 4.12 -2.52 16.88
N THR A 111 4.59 -3.69 17.30
CA THR A 111 4.07 -4.97 16.81
C THR A 111 2.61 -5.16 17.21
N ARG A 112 2.20 -4.74 18.42
CA ARG A 112 0.80 -4.77 18.86
C ARG A 112 -0.08 -3.80 18.07
N GLY A 113 0.48 -2.71 17.56
CA GLY A 113 -0.23 -1.77 16.67
C GLY A 113 -0.33 -2.28 15.22
N MET A 114 0.71 -2.96 14.74
CA MET A 114 0.82 -3.44 13.35
C MET A 114 0.00 -4.71 13.08
N LEU A 115 0.03 -5.67 14.01
CA LEU A 115 -0.50 -7.02 13.77
C LEU A 115 -2.02 -7.06 13.55
N PRO A 116 -2.89 -6.38 14.35
CA PRO A 116 -4.34 -6.42 14.14
C PRO A 116 -4.81 -5.92 12.76
N PRO A 117 -4.31 -4.79 12.19
CA PRO A 117 -4.63 -4.40 10.82
C PRO A 117 -4.32 -5.46 9.77
N VAL A 118 -3.14 -6.09 9.86
CA VAL A 118 -2.73 -7.17 8.95
C VAL A 118 -3.67 -8.37 9.07
N LEU A 119 -3.98 -8.79 10.29
CA LEU A 119 -4.90 -9.89 10.55
C LEU A 119 -6.33 -9.61 10.06
N ARG A 120 -6.83 -8.38 10.20
CA ARG A 120 -8.15 -8.00 9.67
C ARG A 120 -8.19 -8.04 8.15
N ALA A 121 -7.12 -7.60 7.48
CA ALA A 121 -7.00 -7.75 6.03
C ALA A 121 -7.00 -9.23 5.62
N LEU A 122 -6.22 -10.07 6.29
CA LEU A 122 -6.20 -11.52 6.04
C LEU A 122 -7.56 -12.18 6.30
N GLN A 123 -8.21 -11.85 7.41
CA GLN A 123 -9.53 -12.38 7.72
C GLN A 123 -10.56 -12.04 6.63
N PHE A 124 -10.49 -10.80 6.12
CA PHE A 124 -11.36 -10.35 5.04
C PHE A 124 -11.09 -11.13 3.74
N VAL A 125 -9.83 -11.24 3.30
CA VAL A 125 -9.51 -11.94 2.03
C VAL A 125 -9.78 -13.43 2.14
N HIS A 126 -9.48 -14.07 3.27
CA HIS A 126 -9.80 -15.48 3.53
C HIS A 126 -11.32 -15.71 3.47
N GLY A 127 -12.11 -14.82 4.08
CA GLY A 127 -13.57 -14.87 4.02
C GLY A 127 -14.16 -14.67 2.61
N LYS A 128 -13.37 -14.12 1.68
CA LYS A 128 -13.72 -13.97 0.26
C LYS A 128 -13.20 -15.12 -0.62
N GLY A 129 -12.58 -16.14 -0.02
CA GLY A 129 -11.99 -17.27 -0.75
C GLY A 129 -10.63 -17.01 -1.36
N PHE A 130 -9.93 -15.95 -0.93
CA PHE A 130 -8.59 -15.62 -1.37
C PHE A 130 -7.53 -15.94 -0.32
N VAL A 131 -6.29 -16.10 -0.75
CA VAL A 131 -5.10 -16.17 0.08
C VAL A 131 -4.08 -15.15 -0.40
N HIS A 132 -3.22 -14.70 0.50
CA HIS A 132 -2.18 -13.73 0.16
C HIS A 132 -0.94 -14.39 -0.46
N GLY A 133 -0.44 -15.44 0.15
CA GLY A 133 0.68 -16.24 -0.34
C GLY A 133 2.07 -15.59 -0.28
N HIS A 134 2.16 -14.31 0.09
CA HIS A 134 3.41 -13.52 0.14
C HIS A 134 3.45 -12.57 1.34
N ILE A 135 3.11 -13.06 2.54
CA ILE A 135 3.21 -12.25 3.76
C ILE A 135 4.67 -12.17 4.17
N GLN A 136 5.22 -10.97 4.10
CA GLN A 136 6.59 -10.63 4.45
C GLN A 136 6.71 -9.12 4.70
N PRO A 137 7.78 -8.62 5.32
CA PRO A 137 7.90 -7.20 5.67
C PRO A 137 7.72 -6.22 4.52
N SER A 138 8.17 -6.55 3.31
CA SER A 138 8.03 -5.68 2.13
C SER A 138 6.56 -5.50 1.67
N ASN A 139 5.66 -6.39 2.10
CA ASN A 139 4.24 -6.38 1.74
C ASN A 139 3.34 -5.87 2.87
N ILE A 140 3.92 -5.43 3.99
CA ILE A 140 3.23 -4.72 5.07
C ILE A 140 3.65 -3.25 4.99
N LEU A 141 2.70 -2.40 4.60
CA LEU A 141 2.94 -1.04 4.16
C LEU A 141 2.32 -0.03 5.14
N ALA A 142 2.88 1.16 5.18
CA ALA A 142 2.37 2.28 5.96
C ALA A 142 1.93 3.42 5.04
N ILE A 143 0.70 3.90 5.26
CA ILE A 143 0.12 5.08 4.61
C ILE A 143 -0.36 6.01 5.71
N GLY A 144 0.39 7.09 5.98
CA GLY A 144 0.13 7.91 7.15
C GLY A 144 0.15 7.07 8.42
N ASP A 145 -1.00 6.98 9.12
CA ASP A 145 -1.17 6.22 10.37
C ASP A 145 -1.72 4.79 10.14
N GLN A 146 -1.99 4.43 8.91
CA GLN A 146 -2.62 3.16 8.61
C GLN A 146 -1.60 2.12 8.17
N VAL A 147 -1.72 0.93 8.76
CA VAL A 147 -1.02 -0.25 8.27
C VAL A 147 -1.92 -0.98 7.30
N LYS A 148 -1.39 -1.28 6.12
CA LYS A 148 -2.08 -2.00 5.05
C LYS A 148 -1.24 -3.16 4.53
N LEU A 149 -1.91 -4.24 4.14
CA LEU A 149 -1.32 -5.37 3.45
C LEU A 149 -1.39 -5.14 1.94
N SER A 150 -0.35 -5.50 1.19
CA SER A 150 -0.38 -5.46 -0.29
C SER A 150 -1.50 -6.37 -0.81
N SER A 151 -2.00 -6.09 -2.01
CA SER A 151 -3.10 -6.87 -2.60
C SER A 151 -2.78 -7.48 -3.95
N ASP A 152 -1.71 -7.04 -4.59
CA ASP A 152 -1.33 -7.45 -5.95
C ASP A 152 -0.91 -8.93 -6.07
N ALA A 153 -0.60 -9.58 -4.93
CA ALA A 153 -0.25 -10.99 -4.85
C ALA A 153 -1.42 -11.93 -4.51
N LEU A 154 -2.61 -11.40 -4.18
CA LEU A 154 -3.78 -12.21 -3.80
C LEU A 154 -4.17 -13.21 -4.89
N ARG A 155 -4.52 -14.45 -4.46
CA ARG A 155 -4.94 -15.56 -5.32
C ARG A 155 -6.16 -16.24 -4.75
N GLU A 156 -6.93 -16.90 -5.59
CA GLU A 156 -8.00 -17.77 -5.11
C GLU A 156 -7.43 -18.95 -4.30
N SER A 157 -8.10 -19.32 -3.23
CA SER A 157 -7.72 -20.46 -2.41
C SER A 157 -7.83 -21.75 -3.23
N GLY A 158 -6.77 -22.57 -3.23
CA GLY A 158 -6.71 -23.77 -4.03
C GLY A 158 -6.23 -23.57 -5.47
N ASP A 159 -5.86 -22.35 -5.87
CA ASP A 159 -5.26 -22.10 -7.18
C ASP A 159 -3.85 -22.70 -7.25
N ASN A 160 -3.72 -23.79 -8.00
CA ASN A 160 -2.46 -24.50 -8.24
C ASN A 160 -1.78 -24.09 -9.55
N SER A 161 -2.24 -23.02 -10.19
CA SER A 161 -1.82 -22.62 -11.53
C SER A 161 -0.41 -22.02 -11.62
N CYS A 162 0.28 -21.79 -10.49
CA CYS A 162 1.66 -21.31 -10.50
C CYS A 162 2.64 -22.48 -10.71
N SER A 163 3.18 -22.59 -11.90
CA SER A 163 4.11 -23.64 -12.33
C SER A 163 5.48 -23.63 -11.64
N ALA A 164 5.84 -22.58 -10.93
CA ALA A 164 7.10 -22.52 -10.20
C ALA A 164 6.89 -21.86 -8.84
N VAL A 165 6.81 -22.68 -7.79
CA VAL A 165 6.99 -22.18 -6.42
C VAL A 165 8.46 -21.77 -6.30
N VAL A 166 8.75 -20.49 -6.49
CA VAL A 166 10.07 -19.95 -6.16
C VAL A 166 10.27 -20.18 -4.66
N PRO A 167 11.32 -20.89 -4.25
CA PRO A 167 11.59 -21.10 -2.84
C PRO A 167 11.68 -19.78 -2.12
N SER A 168 10.75 -19.50 -1.22
CA SER A 168 10.76 -18.30 -0.38
C SER A 168 11.29 -18.66 1.01
N ALA A 169 12.07 -17.77 1.60
CA ALA A 169 12.50 -17.90 2.99
C ALA A 169 11.30 -17.97 3.96
N TYR A 170 10.16 -17.37 3.58
CA TYR A 170 8.90 -17.39 4.33
C TYR A 170 8.00 -18.59 3.95
N GLY A 171 8.40 -19.43 3.01
CA GLY A 171 7.56 -20.50 2.50
C GLY A 171 7.27 -21.58 3.55
N PRO A 172 6.01 -22.05 3.67
CA PRO A 172 5.66 -23.12 4.60
C PRO A 172 6.17 -24.49 4.14
N PRO A 173 6.24 -25.48 5.05
CA PRO A 173 6.71 -26.84 4.73
C PRO A 173 5.98 -27.51 3.58
N GLU A 174 4.67 -27.29 3.49
CA GLU A 174 3.79 -27.86 2.48
C GLU A 174 3.82 -27.15 1.12
N ALA A 175 4.54 -26.03 0.98
CA ALA A 175 4.57 -25.29 -0.28
C ALA A 175 5.03 -26.12 -1.48
N ALA A 176 5.93 -27.10 -1.26
CA ALA A 176 6.41 -27.99 -2.31
C ALA A 176 5.36 -28.99 -2.81
N MET A 177 4.28 -29.21 -2.05
CA MET A 177 3.20 -30.13 -2.42
C MET A 177 2.09 -29.47 -3.26
N GLY A 178 2.23 -28.19 -3.54
CA GLY A 178 1.25 -27.40 -4.28
C GLY A 178 0.04 -27.02 -3.41
N GLY A 179 -0.73 -26.07 -3.90
CA GLY A 179 -1.92 -25.57 -3.23
C GLY A 179 -1.68 -24.33 -2.39
N THR A 180 -2.59 -23.40 -2.55
CA THR A 180 -2.64 -22.16 -1.75
C THR A 180 -3.73 -22.31 -0.70
N ALA A 181 -3.33 -22.31 0.56
CA ALA A 181 -4.25 -22.45 1.70
C ALA A 181 -4.06 -21.30 2.70
N THR A 182 -5.11 -20.97 3.43
CA THR A 182 -5.07 -19.94 4.47
C THR A 182 -4.05 -20.24 5.57
N ALA A 183 -3.77 -21.52 5.83
CA ALA A 183 -2.74 -21.94 6.77
C ALA A 183 -1.31 -21.57 6.31
N ALA A 184 -1.07 -21.46 4.99
CA ALA A 184 0.21 -20.98 4.46
C ALA A 184 0.44 -19.50 4.80
N ASP A 185 -0.61 -18.66 4.73
CA ASP A 185 -0.54 -17.26 5.14
C ASP A 185 -0.23 -17.13 6.64
N VAL A 186 -0.79 -18.01 7.47
CA VAL A 186 -0.52 -18.03 8.92
C VAL A 186 0.93 -18.37 9.19
N TRP A 187 1.52 -19.35 8.48
CA TRP A 187 2.95 -19.64 8.57
C TRP A 187 3.80 -18.43 8.20
N GLN A 188 3.52 -17.82 7.04
CA GLN A 188 4.26 -16.64 6.59
C GLN A 188 4.15 -15.47 7.57
N LEU A 189 2.98 -15.30 8.19
CA LEU A 189 2.77 -14.33 9.26
C LEU A 189 3.65 -14.64 10.48
N GLY A 190 3.75 -15.91 10.88
CA GLY A 190 4.63 -16.35 11.96
C GLY A 190 6.10 -16.05 11.69
N MET A 191 6.59 -16.37 10.47
CA MET A 191 7.95 -16.02 10.02
C MET A 191 8.18 -14.50 10.09
N THR A 192 7.24 -13.73 9.55
CA THR A 192 7.30 -12.26 9.55
C THR A 192 7.27 -11.70 10.98
N LEU A 193 6.44 -12.27 11.86
CA LEU A 193 6.33 -11.83 13.25
C LEU A 193 7.64 -12.00 14.02
N VAL A 194 8.32 -13.13 13.85
CA VAL A 194 9.63 -13.35 14.47
C VAL A 194 10.65 -12.36 13.88
N GLU A 195 10.70 -12.20 12.58
CA GLU A 195 11.64 -11.30 11.92
C GLU A 195 11.46 -9.85 12.36
N VAL A 196 10.24 -9.34 12.44
CA VAL A 196 10.02 -7.94 12.86
C VAL A 196 10.41 -7.67 14.30
N LEU A 197 10.38 -8.68 15.16
CA LEU A 197 10.77 -8.59 16.58
C LEU A 197 12.26 -8.81 16.82
N THR A 198 12.97 -9.54 15.94
CA THR A 198 14.35 -9.98 16.16
C THR A 198 15.33 -9.53 15.08
N GLN A 199 14.85 -9.01 13.94
CA GLN A 199 15.60 -8.74 12.70
C GLN A 199 16.15 -10.00 12.01
N HIS A 200 15.78 -11.19 12.48
CA HIS A 200 16.23 -12.46 11.93
C HIS A 200 15.04 -13.38 11.65
N LEU A 201 15.10 -14.06 10.53
CA LEU A 201 14.17 -15.16 10.25
C LEU A 201 14.48 -16.35 11.16
N PRO A 202 13.46 -17.08 11.64
CA PRO A 202 13.67 -18.33 12.33
C PRO A 202 14.46 -19.30 11.44
N GLU A 203 15.50 -19.91 12.02
CA GLU A 203 16.22 -20.97 11.33
C GLU A 203 15.34 -22.23 11.26
N TRP A 204 15.17 -22.76 10.06
CA TRP A 204 14.38 -23.94 9.84
C TRP A 204 15.09 -24.92 8.89
N ASP A 205 15.35 -26.12 9.41
CA ASP A 205 15.89 -27.21 8.62
C ASP A 205 14.74 -27.90 7.85
N ARG A 206 14.60 -27.56 6.56
CA ARG A 206 13.57 -28.08 5.67
C ARG A 206 13.70 -29.57 5.43
N GLU A 207 14.92 -30.12 5.48
CA GLU A 207 15.16 -31.54 5.23
C GLU A 207 14.75 -32.39 6.44
N ARG A 208 15.05 -31.93 7.63
CA ARG A 208 14.74 -32.65 8.87
C ARG A 208 13.33 -32.42 9.36
N LYS A 209 12.61 -31.42 8.84
CA LYS A 209 11.28 -31.03 9.30
C LYS A 209 11.21 -30.88 10.82
N SER A 210 12.29 -30.39 11.43
CA SER A 210 12.34 -30.15 12.86
C SER A 210 11.50 -28.95 13.24
N ALA A 211 10.92 -28.94 14.43
CA ALA A 211 10.21 -27.78 14.96
C ALA A 211 11.13 -26.56 14.99
N LEU A 212 10.60 -25.38 14.59
CA LEU A 212 11.36 -24.14 14.65
C LEU A 212 11.62 -23.75 16.11
N GLU A 213 12.84 -23.33 16.38
CA GLU A 213 13.15 -22.70 17.65
C GLU A 213 12.69 -21.24 17.60
N ILE A 214 11.71 -20.92 18.46
CA ILE A 214 11.19 -19.56 18.54
C ILE A 214 12.02 -18.78 19.55
N PRO A 215 12.65 -17.67 19.12
CA PRO A 215 13.45 -16.85 20.01
C PRO A 215 12.64 -16.33 21.21
N ALA A 216 13.32 -15.89 22.26
CA ALA A 216 12.70 -15.27 23.41
C ALA A 216 12.16 -13.89 23.05
N VAL A 217 10.92 -13.81 22.57
CA VAL A 217 10.17 -12.59 22.32
C VAL A 217 9.05 -12.44 23.34
N ALA A 218 8.55 -11.21 23.53
CA ALA A 218 7.53 -10.91 24.52
C ALA A 218 6.18 -11.61 24.21
N GLU A 219 5.46 -12.01 25.25
CA GLU A 219 4.08 -12.46 25.11
C GLU A 219 3.15 -11.29 24.71
N PRO A 220 2.10 -11.54 23.93
CA PRO A 220 1.64 -12.85 23.41
C PRO A 220 2.29 -13.29 22.09
N PHE A 221 3.30 -12.57 21.60
CA PHE A 221 3.87 -12.82 20.27
C PHE A 221 4.61 -14.15 20.18
N ARG A 222 5.24 -14.59 21.29
CA ARG A 222 5.91 -15.88 21.34
C ARG A 222 4.91 -17.03 21.15
N GLU A 223 3.78 -16.98 21.86
CA GLU A 223 2.71 -17.97 21.72
C GLU A 223 2.11 -17.95 20.32
N ILE A 224 1.82 -16.74 19.77
CA ILE A 224 1.29 -16.59 18.41
C ILE A 224 2.26 -17.16 17.38
N ALA A 225 3.55 -16.84 17.47
CA ALA A 225 4.57 -17.37 16.57
C ALA A 225 4.64 -18.91 16.67
N GLY A 226 4.59 -19.49 17.88
CA GLY A 226 4.57 -20.93 18.10
C GLY A 226 3.46 -21.63 17.37
N HIS A 227 2.24 -21.16 17.56
CA HIS A 227 1.07 -21.75 16.90
C HIS A 227 0.96 -21.41 15.40
N SER A 228 1.61 -20.36 14.93
CA SER A 228 1.66 -20.04 13.49
C SER A 228 2.69 -20.90 12.75
N LEU A 229 3.76 -21.27 13.43
CA LEU A 229 4.89 -22.03 12.85
C LEU A 229 4.83 -23.53 13.14
N GLU A 230 3.64 -24.06 13.44
CA GLU A 230 3.40 -25.49 13.48
C GLU A 230 3.65 -26.13 12.11
N ILE A 231 4.44 -27.23 12.08
CA ILE A 231 4.76 -27.93 10.82
C ILE A 231 3.49 -28.49 10.18
N ASP A 232 2.63 -29.08 11.02
CA ASP A 232 1.31 -29.55 10.58
C ASP A 232 0.37 -28.35 10.38
N ALA A 233 0.04 -28.05 9.12
CA ALA A 233 -0.85 -26.96 8.76
C ALA A 233 -2.23 -27.02 9.47
N GLY A 234 -2.70 -28.23 9.78
CA GLY A 234 -3.98 -28.45 10.51
C GLY A 234 -3.93 -28.08 11.98
N LYS A 235 -2.73 -27.92 12.56
CA LYS A 235 -2.53 -27.50 13.97
C LYS A 235 -2.27 -26.00 14.12
N ARG A 236 -2.03 -25.29 13.01
CA ARG A 236 -1.83 -23.83 13.06
C ARG A 236 -3.09 -23.13 13.51
N TRP A 237 -2.91 -22.10 14.29
CA TRP A 237 -4.02 -21.21 14.62
C TRP A 237 -4.57 -20.56 13.34
N THR A 238 -5.86 -20.31 13.35
CA THR A 238 -6.51 -19.48 12.33
C THR A 238 -6.27 -18.00 12.62
N VAL A 239 -6.41 -17.15 11.61
CA VAL A 239 -6.36 -15.68 11.77
C VAL A 239 -7.33 -15.20 12.86
N ALA A 240 -8.52 -15.81 12.97
CA ALA A 240 -9.51 -15.46 13.99
C ALA A 240 -9.05 -15.81 15.43
N GLN A 241 -8.36 -16.94 15.59
CA GLN A 241 -7.78 -17.34 16.89
C GLN A 241 -6.66 -16.40 17.31
N ILE A 242 -5.78 -16.00 16.36
CA ILE A 242 -4.71 -15.03 16.63
C ILE A 242 -5.29 -13.67 17.03
N LEU A 243 -6.31 -13.18 16.33
CA LEU A 243 -7.03 -11.95 16.71
C LEU A 243 -7.64 -12.06 18.10
N GLY A 244 -8.33 -13.18 18.38
CA GLY A 244 -8.89 -13.44 19.72
C GLY A 244 -7.84 -13.38 20.80
N ARG A 245 -6.67 -13.97 20.59
CA ARG A 245 -5.57 -13.96 21.55
C ARG A 245 -5.02 -12.56 21.82
N LEU A 246 -4.88 -11.73 20.78
CA LEU A 246 -4.46 -10.33 20.92
C LEU A 246 -5.48 -9.49 21.69
N GLU A 247 -6.76 -9.81 21.58
CA GLU A 247 -7.85 -9.14 22.29
C GLU A 247 -8.10 -9.69 23.70
N GLY A 248 -7.26 -10.63 24.16
CA GLY A 248 -7.37 -11.24 25.48
C GLY A 248 -8.51 -12.27 25.61
N ARG A 249 -9.09 -12.71 24.50
CA ARG A 249 -10.10 -13.76 24.49
C ARG A 249 -9.44 -15.13 24.61
N PRO A 250 -10.02 -16.09 25.38
CA PRO A 250 -9.50 -17.44 25.42
C PRO A 250 -9.57 -18.06 24.02
N VAL A 251 -8.47 -18.66 23.58
CA VAL A 251 -8.42 -19.38 22.30
C VAL A 251 -9.05 -20.76 22.54
N LEU A 252 -10.26 -20.94 22.06
CA LEU A 252 -10.90 -22.26 22.05
C LEU A 252 -10.14 -23.14 21.05
N ALA A 253 -9.81 -24.36 21.46
CA ALA A 253 -9.26 -25.36 20.54
C ALA A 253 -10.18 -25.49 19.32
N PRO A 254 -9.63 -25.66 18.09
CA PRO A 254 -10.47 -25.90 16.93
C PRO A 254 -11.38 -27.09 17.22
N ALA A 255 -12.69 -26.91 17.03
CA ALA A 255 -13.61 -28.02 17.09
C ALA A 255 -13.11 -29.09 16.10
N PRO A 256 -13.07 -30.40 16.48
CA PRO A 256 -12.69 -31.44 15.54
C PRO A 256 -13.54 -31.24 14.28
N ILE A 257 -12.88 -31.16 13.13
CA ILE A 257 -13.58 -31.18 11.84
C ILE A 257 -14.23 -32.57 11.81
N GLU A 258 -15.48 -32.67 12.19
CA GLU A 258 -16.28 -33.85 11.85
C GLU A 258 -16.17 -33.96 10.32
N LYS A 259 -15.41 -34.96 9.86
CA LYS A 259 -15.46 -35.37 8.48
C LYS A 259 -16.93 -35.59 8.19
N SER A 260 -17.58 -34.69 7.47
CA SER A 260 -18.92 -34.90 6.97
C SER A 260 -18.94 -36.29 6.36
N ALA A 261 -19.59 -37.21 7.05
CA ALA A 261 -19.84 -38.52 6.48
C ALA A 261 -20.50 -38.30 5.12
N PRO A 262 -20.08 -38.98 4.07
CA PRO A 262 -20.75 -38.86 2.78
C PRO A 262 -22.22 -39.07 3.01
N ALA A 263 -23.06 -38.12 2.59
CA ALA A 263 -24.51 -38.21 2.69
C ALA A 263 -24.92 -39.60 2.15
N PRO A 264 -25.82 -40.31 2.86
CA PRO A 264 -26.27 -41.61 2.42
C PRO A 264 -26.88 -41.46 1.02
N VAL A 265 -26.31 -42.17 0.05
CA VAL A 265 -26.86 -42.24 -1.31
C VAL A 265 -28.23 -42.95 -1.15
N VAL A 266 -29.28 -42.13 -1.13
CA VAL A 266 -30.64 -42.67 -1.21
C VAL A 266 -30.84 -43.18 -2.61
N SER A 267 -30.71 -44.49 -2.77
CA SER A 267 -31.08 -45.21 -3.99
C SER A 267 -32.61 -45.17 -4.13
N GLY A 268 -33.10 -44.10 -4.76
CA GLY A 268 -34.50 -44.04 -5.16
C GLY A 268 -34.73 -44.94 -6.39
N PRO A 269 -35.93 -45.51 -6.54
CA PRO A 269 -36.23 -46.44 -7.64
C PRO A 269 -36.17 -45.70 -8.96
N HIS A 270 -35.41 -46.27 -9.91
CA HIS A 270 -35.32 -45.79 -11.30
C HIS A 270 -36.69 -45.82 -11.96
N LYS A 271 -37.39 -44.70 -12.03
CA LYS A 271 -38.49 -44.51 -12.96
C LYS A 271 -37.94 -44.18 -14.32
N ALA A 272 -38.19 -45.08 -15.29
CA ALA A 272 -37.87 -44.84 -16.69
C ALA A 272 -38.46 -43.54 -17.18
N LEU A 273 -37.62 -42.58 -17.56
CA LEU A 273 -38.06 -41.34 -18.17
C LEU A 273 -38.54 -41.59 -19.59
N ALA A 274 -39.81 -41.40 -19.83
CA ALA A 274 -40.42 -41.37 -21.15
C ALA A 274 -39.81 -40.18 -21.96
N LYS A 275 -39.28 -40.52 -23.13
CA LYS A 275 -38.60 -39.58 -24.06
C LYS A 275 -39.58 -38.68 -24.83
N TRP A 276 -40.44 -37.88 -24.17
CA TRP A 276 -41.44 -37.13 -24.90
C TRP A 276 -41.72 -35.68 -24.49
N PRO A 277 -40.72 -34.81 -24.28
CA PRO A 277 -40.99 -33.38 -24.43
C PRO A 277 -40.07 -32.59 -25.35
N TYR A 278 -39.13 -33.19 -26.09
CA TYR A 278 -38.16 -32.42 -26.89
C TYR A 278 -38.69 -32.01 -28.29
N VAL A 279 -39.78 -32.58 -28.76
CA VAL A 279 -40.32 -32.29 -30.11
C VAL A 279 -41.13 -30.99 -30.13
N LEU A 280 -41.74 -30.55 -29.03
CA LEU A 280 -42.54 -29.31 -28.98
C LEU A 280 -41.67 -28.03 -28.77
N GLY A 281 -40.47 -28.14 -28.21
CA GLY A 281 -39.57 -26.99 -27.99
C GLY A 281 -38.91 -26.48 -29.25
N LEU A 282 -38.63 -27.35 -30.24
CA LEU A 282 -37.98 -26.98 -31.49
C LEU A 282 -38.90 -26.16 -32.41
N ALA A 283 -40.21 -26.41 -32.41
CA ALA A 283 -41.18 -25.67 -33.20
C ALA A 283 -41.40 -24.21 -32.73
N ALA A 284 -41.29 -23.94 -31.43
CA ALA A 284 -41.43 -22.61 -30.87
C ALA A 284 -40.23 -21.71 -31.17
N VAL A 285 -38.99 -22.25 -31.21
CA VAL A 285 -37.78 -21.48 -31.52
C VAL A 285 -37.74 -21.06 -33.00
N VAL A 286 -38.21 -21.87 -33.94
CA VAL A 286 -38.29 -21.55 -35.35
C VAL A 286 -39.34 -20.47 -35.64
N ALA A 287 -40.47 -20.47 -34.93
CA ALA A 287 -41.52 -19.44 -35.08
C ALA A 287 -41.05 -18.05 -34.58
N VAL A 288 -40.31 -17.99 -33.47
CA VAL A 288 -39.78 -16.71 -32.96
C VAL A 288 -38.68 -16.13 -33.85
N ALA A 289 -37.79 -16.96 -34.40
CA ALA A 289 -36.74 -16.52 -35.31
C ALA A 289 -37.33 -15.97 -36.63
N SER A 290 -38.39 -16.60 -37.17
CA SER A 290 -39.07 -16.13 -38.39
C SER A 290 -39.81 -14.80 -38.19
N PHE A 291 -40.37 -14.56 -36.99
CA PHE A 291 -41.07 -13.31 -36.65
C PHE A 291 -40.11 -12.12 -36.48
N LEU A 292 -38.90 -12.34 -35.98
CA LEU A 292 -37.88 -11.30 -35.81
C LEU A 292 -37.25 -10.87 -37.14
N ILE A 293 -37.09 -11.77 -38.11
CA ILE A 293 -36.52 -11.46 -39.45
C ILE A 293 -37.50 -10.63 -40.30
N VAL A 294 -38.78 -10.83 -40.15
CA VAL A 294 -39.82 -10.03 -40.89
C VAL A 294 -39.93 -8.60 -40.34
N ARG A 295 -39.63 -8.37 -39.05
CA ARG A 295 -39.74 -7.05 -38.43
C ARG A 295 -38.53 -6.12 -38.70
N GLN A 296 -37.43 -6.64 -39.24
CA GLN A 296 -36.19 -5.88 -39.49
C GLN A 296 -36.16 -5.25 -40.91
N LYS A 297 -37.19 -5.45 -41.76
CA LYS A 297 -37.22 -5.01 -43.13
C LYS A 297 -38.09 -3.77 -43.40
N SER A 298 -38.59 -3.09 -42.37
CA SER A 298 -39.46 -1.93 -42.55
C SER A 298 -39.09 -0.80 -41.60
N SER A 299 -37.97 -0.12 -41.84
CA SER A 299 -37.73 1.24 -41.33
C SER A 299 -36.41 1.77 -41.92
N SER A 300 -36.46 2.23 -43.13
CA SER A 300 -35.49 3.12 -43.72
C SER A 300 -36.23 4.21 -44.47
N VAL A 301 -36.09 5.48 -44.04
CA VAL A 301 -36.19 6.74 -44.87
C VAL A 301 -35.82 7.93 -43.94
N PRO A 302 -35.39 9.12 -44.47
CA PRO A 302 -34.01 9.58 -44.26
C PRO A 302 -33.91 10.96 -43.52
N ALA A 303 -32.68 11.43 -43.49
CA ALA A 303 -32.15 12.67 -42.91
C ALA A 303 -32.87 13.97 -43.29
N GLU A 304 -32.87 14.94 -42.38
CA GLU A 304 -32.80 16.36 -42.71
C GLU A 304 -32.00 17.13 -41.66
N GLU A 305 -31.11 17.89 -42.15
CA GLU A 305 -30.13 18.82 -41.71
C GLU A 305 -30.75 20.09 -41.14
N GLN A 306 -30.27 20.64 -40.03
CA GLN A 306 -30.11 22.09 -39.86
C GLN A 306 -29.31 22.46 -38.62
N ALA A 307 -28.33 23.31 -38.85
CA ALA A 307 -27.38 23.90 -37.88
C ALA A 307 -27.93 25.24 -37.31
N PRO A 308 -27.13 25.95 -36.48
CA PRO A 308 -27.59 26.66 -35.29
C PRO A 308 -27.80 28.17 -35.48
N PRO A 309 -28.16 28.92 -34.44
CA PRO A 309 -27.38 30.13 -34.13
C PRO A 309 -27.20 30.46 -32.63
N THR A 310 -26.01 30.77 -32.28
CA THR A 310 -25.34 32.03 -31.88
C THR A 310 -26.03 32.99 -30.86
N GLN A 311 -25.23 33.28 -29.82
CA GLN A 311 -24.87 34.55 -29.18
C GLN A 311 -25.59 35.11 -27.95
N GLN A 312 -24.70 35.54 -27.04
CA GLN A 312 -24.64 36.78 -26.24
C GLN A 312 -25.44 36.77 -24.91
N GLY A 313 -24.94 37.24 -23.84
CA GLY A 313 -23.94 38.19 -23.43
C GLY A 313 -23.97 38.31 -21.91
N ALA A 314 -22.83 38.49 -21.35
CA ALA A 314 -22.28 39.60 -20.60
C ALA A 314 -23.07 40.13 -19.38
N THR A 315 -22.40 40.24 -18.28
CA THR A 315 -22.07 41.38 -17.37
C THR A 315 -22.11 40.97 -15.91
N GLN A 316 -20.99 40.99 -15.25
CA GLN A 316 -20.37 42.04 -14.41
C GLN A 316 -20.97 42.26 -12.99
N SER A 317 -20.03 42.31 -12.06
CA SER A 317 -19.95 43.15 -10.84
C SER A 317 -20.37 42.46 -9.55
N ALA A 318 -19.70 42.53 -8.45
CA ALA A 318 -18.64 43.28 -7.83
C ALA A 318 -18.57 42.82 -6.36
N MET A 319 -17.37 42.87 -5.81
CA MET A 319 -17.12 42.81 -4.33
C MET A 319 -17.74 44.05 -3.62
N PRO A 320 -17.92 44.05 -2.32
CA PRO A 320 -16.85 44.54 -1.46
C PRO A 320 -16.65 43.87 -0.09
N ALA A 321 -15.52 44.19 0.41
CA ALA A 321 -14.76 44.05 1.60
C ALA A 321 -15.37 44.53 2.95
N SER A 322 -14.59 44.26 4.00
CA SER A 322 -14.55 44.86 5.37
C SER A 322 -15.20 43.98 6.44
N GLY A 323 -14.62 43.81 7.58
CA GLY A 323 -13.58 44.34 8.40
C GLY A 323 -13.51 43.57 9.71
N ALA A 324 -12.35 43.42 10.20
CA ALA A 324 -11.72 43.96 11.39
C ALA A 324 -12.12 43.45 12.79
N SER A 325 -11.06 43.03 13.50
CA SER A 325 -10.72 43.32 14.90
C SER A 325 -11.16 42.42 16.05
N GLY A 326 -10.14 42.12 16.88
CA GLY A 326 -10.22 41.85 18.33
C GLY A 326 -9.26 40.70 18.74
N ALA A 327 -8.13 40.90 19.15
CA ALA A 327 -7.33 41.35 20.30
C ALA A 327 -7.65 40.60 21.62
N GLY A 328 -6.59 40.08 22.25
CA GLY A 328 -6.51 39.71 23.68
C GLY A 328 -5.72 38.42 23.89
N SER A 329 -4.51 38.47 24.18
CA SER A 329 -3.65 38.76 25.33
C SER A 329 -3.57 37.65 26.37
N GLY A 330 -2.34 37.36 26.77
CA GLY A 330 -1.90 36.80 28.04
C GLY A 330 -1.36 35.38 27.93
N GLY A 331 -0.18 35.14 28.18
CA GLY A 331 0.85 35.50 29.06
C GLY A 331 1.54 34.29 29.55
N GLU A 332 2.82 34.26 29.36
CA GLU A 332 3.93 34.07 30.31
C GLU A 332 4.19 32.67 30.88
N ARG A 333 5.33 32.24 30.70
CA ARG A 333 6.70 32.08 31.25
C ARG A 333 7.15 30.68 31.15
N ALA A 334 8.28 30.37 30.82
CA ALA A 334 9.71 30.68 30.82
C ALA A 334 10.50 29.42 31.21
N ALA A 335 11.55 29.17 30.61
CA ALA A 335 12.94 28.95 30.98
C ALA A 335 13.61 28.05 29.96
N ALA A 336 14.45 28.58 29.18
CA ALA A 336 15.89 28.71 29.23
C ALA A 336 16.64 27.35 29.14
N ASN A 337 17.28 27.17 27.99
CA ASN A 337 18.70 26.92 27.97
C ASN A 337 19.28 27.36 26.61
N ALA A 338 20.25 28.21 26.69
CA ALA A 338 21.04 28.83 25.66
C ALA A 338 21.97 27.77 25.00
N ASP A 339 22.07 27.81 23.70
CA ASP A 339 23.29 28.06 22.96
C ASP A 339 23.09 27.71 21.48
N ALA A 340 22.92 28.72 20.70
CA ALA A 340 23.41 28.90 19.33
C ALA A 340 22.69 30.10 18.74
N ALA A 341 23.43 31.16 18.46
CA ALA A 341 22.96 32.43 17.94
C ALA A 341 22.03 32.23 16.75
N ILE A 342 20.74 32.37 17.00
CA ILE A 342 19.69 32.39 15.99
C ILE A 342 19.67 33.85 15.49
N ASN A 343 20.11 34.08 14.24
CA ASN A 343 19.74 35.29 13.51
C ASN A 343 18.24 35.20 13.17
N GLN A 344 17.36 35.51 14.12
CA GLN A 344 15.90 35.50 13.96
C GLN A 344 15.41 36.55 12.94
N GLY A 345 16.28 37.51 12.50
CA GLY A 345 15.91 38.56 11.54
C GLY A 345 15.80 38.09 10.07
N ASP A 346 16.34 36.93 9.72
CA ASP A 346 16.40 36.47 8.32
C ASP A 346 15.28 35.50 7.90
N VAL A 347 14.41 35.07 8.84
CA VAL A 347 13.29 34.12 8.55
C VAL A 347 11.97 34.86 8.61
N VAL A 348 11.28 34.97 7.47
CA VAL A 348 9.98 35.63 7.34
C VAL A 348 8.82 34.69 7.68
N ARG A 349 8.92 33.43 7.20
CA ARG A 349 7.92 32.41 7.45
C ARG A 349 8.60 31.10 7.86
N ARG A 350 8.24 30.62 9.05
CA ARG A 350 8.65 29.32 9.57
C ARG A 350 7.50 28.33 9.46
N VAL A 351 7.72 27.20 8.81
CA VAL A 351 6.76 26.12 8.71
C VAL A 351 7.25 24.95 9.55
N VAL A 352 6.43 24.49 10.48
CA VAL A 352 6.69 23.32 11.31
C VAL A 352 5.84 22.17 10.76
N PRO A 353 6.45 21.04 10.39
CA PRO A 353 5.68 19.94 9.82
C PRO A 353 4.74 19.32 10.86
N GLU A 354 3.52 19.04 10.42
CA GLU A 354 2.55 18.30 11.21
C GLU A 354 2.84 16.81 11.15
N VAL A 355 3.01 16.20 12.31
CA VAL A 355 3.19 14.75 12.46
C VAL A 355 1.88 14.17 12.93
N SER A 356 1.42 13.14 12.23
CA SER A 356 0.21 12.44 12.58
C SER A 356 0.27 11.82 14.00
N PRO A 357 -0.86 11.68 14.71
CA PRO A 357 -0.90 11.13 16.07
C PRO A 357 -0.30 9.71 16.15
N GLY A 358 -0.50 8.88 15.11
CA GLY A 358 0.08 7.53 15.03
C GLY A 358 1.60 7.57 14.92
N ALA A 359 2.14 8.37 14.00
CA ALA A 359 3.58 8.52 13.82
C ALA A 359 4.24 9.14 15.07
N ARG A 360 3.56 10.04 15.81
CA ARG A 360 4.08 10.57 17.09
C ARG A 360 4.28 9.49 18.14
N ARG A 361 3.40 8.49 18.19
CA ARG A 361 3.50 7.38 19.16
C ARG A 361 4.72 6.49 18.90
N THR A 362 5.17 6.42 17.65
CA THR A 362 6.35 5.60 17.26
C THR A 362 7.68 6.30 17.56
N ILE A 363 7.69 7.58 17.95
CA ILE A 363 8.93 8.30 18.25
C ILE A 363 9.45 7.89 19.61
N HIS A 364 10.60 7.25 19.65
CA HIS A 364 11.37 6.96 20.87
C HIS A 364 12.56 7.94 20.93
N GLY A 365 12.46 8.92 21.83
CA GLY A 365 13.48 9.98 21.94
C GLY A 365 13.23 11.16 21.01
N LYS A 366 14.26 11.69 20.36
CA LYS A 366 14.20 12.83 19.44
C LYS A 366 14.78 12.48 18.08
N ILE A 367 13.95 12.48 17.05
CA ILE A 367 14.36 12.29 15.65
C ILE A 367 14.78 13.65 15.10
N GLN A 368 16.00 13.76 14.55
CA GLN A 368 16.51 15.01 13.96
C GLN A 368 16.72 14.84 12.46
N VAL A 369 16.08 15.70 11.65
CA VAL A 369 16.27 15.78 10.21
C VAL A 369 16.91 17.11 9.87
N ARG A 370 18.06 17.08 9.16
CA ARG A 370 18.73 18.26 8.65
C ARG A 370 18.50 18.37 7.15
N VAL A 371 18.02 19.55 6.75
CA VAL A 371 17.74 19.86 5.34
C VAL A 371 18.53 21.07 4.94
N LYS A 372 19.37 20.93 3.92
CA LYS A 372 20.08 22.04 3.27
C LYS A 372 19.15 22.66 2.23
N VAL A 373 18.93 23.97 2.30
CA VAL A 373 18.08 24.69 1.34
C VAL A 373 18.88 25.80 0.65
N LYS A 374 18.56 26.02 -0.62
CA LYS A 374 19.02 27.15 -1.39
C LYS A 374 17.87 28.15 -1.50
N VAL A 375 18.19 29.42 -1.32
CA VAL A 375 17.22 30.53 -1.26
C VAL A 375 17.60 31.56 -2.30
N ASP A 376 16.62 31.99 -3.09
CA ASP A 376 16.78 33.05 -4.10
C ASP A 376 16.91 34.46 -3.49
N ALA A 377 17.11 35.45 -4.34
CA ALA A 377 17.20 36.85 -3.92
C ALA A 377 15.89 37.38 -3.30
N ALA A 378 14.74 36.80 -3.68
CA ALA A 378 13.43 37.17 -3.15
C ALA A 378 13.10 36.48 -1.82
N GLY A 379 13.95 35.55 -1.35
CA GLY A 379 13.78 34.83 -0.10
C GLY A 379 12.98 33.53 -0.21
N ASN A 380 12.69 33.03 -1.41
CA ASN A 380 12.02 31.74 -1.60
C ASN A 380 13.02 30.61 -1.66
N VAL A 381 12.63 29.43 -1.14
CA VAL A 381 13.41 28.21 -1.26
C VAL A 381 13.28 27.67 -2.68
N THR A 382 14.42 27.59 -3.39
CA THR A 382 14.50 27.06 -4.77
C THR A 382 14.87 25.59 -4.80
N GLN A 383 15.63 25.12 -3.81
CA GLN A 383 16.06 23.73 -3.71
C GLN A 383 16.16 23.32 -2.24
N ALA A 384 15.69 22.11 -1.92
CA ALA A 384 15.84 21.48 -0.61
C ALA A 384 16.47 20.10 -0.75
N LYS A 385 17.51 19.80 0.05
CA LYS A 385 18.20 18.51 0.05
C LYS A 385 18.47 18.06 1.48
N VAL A 386 18.18 16.79 1.79
CA VAL A 386 18.46 16.21 3.11
C VAL A 386 19.95 15.95 3.29
N GLU A 387 20.50 16.38 4.42
CA GLU A 387 21.87 16.09 4.85
C GLU A 387 21.95 14.99 5.92
N SER A 388 20.82 14.60 6.52
CA SER A 388 20.77 13.56 7.57
C SER A 388 20.93 12.17 6.96
N GLY A 389 21.83 11.36 7.50
CA GLY A 389 21.85 9.94 7.24
C GLY A 389 20.74 9.23 8.04
N ARG A 390 20.32 8.05 7.59
CA ARG A 390 19.51 7.03 8.31
C ARG A 390 18.36 7.57 9.16
N VAL A 391 17.45 8.35 8.56
CA VAL A 391 16.20 8.77 9.18
C VAL A 391 15.04 8.22 8.36
N SER A 392 13.95 7.83 9.03
CA SER A 392 12.73 7.34 8.37
C SER A 392 12.33 8.26 7.22
N LYS A 393 11.97 7.66 6.08
CA LYS A 393 11.53 8.40 4.88
C LYS A 393 10.32 9.28 5.16
N TYR A 394 9.46 8.87 6.10
CA TYR A 394 8.30 9.64 6.54
C TYR A 394 8.72 11.00 7.11
N PHE A 395 9.59 11.02 8.14
CA PHE A 395 10.06 12.27 8.74
C PHE A 395 10.94 13.09 7.80
N THR A 396 11.71 12.42 6.95
CA THR A 396 12.50 13.05 5.88
C THR A 396 11.62 13.81 4.90
N ARG A 397 10.51 13.20 4.44
CA ARG A 397 9.56 13.82 3.54
C ARG A 397 8.85 15.00 4.18
N LEU A 398 8.35 14.85 5.41
CA LEU A 398 7.73 15.93 6.14
C LEU A 398 8.66 17.13 6.31
N ALA A 399 9.93 16.87 6.63
CA ALA A 399 10.94 17.90 6.75
C ALA A 399 11.23 18.60 5.42
N LEU A 400 11.32 17.85 4.29
CA LEU A 400 11.51 18.41 2.95
C LEU A 400 10.33 19.28 2.53
N GLN A 401 9.11 18.78 2.70
CA GLN A 401 7.90 19.50 2.36
C GLN A 401 7.80 20.81 3.15
N ALA A 402 7.97 20.75 4.48
CA ALA A 402 7.98 21.95 5.30
C ALA A 402 9.11 22.91 4.88
N ALA A 403 10.31 22.39 4.56
CA ALA A 403 11.45 23.22 4.15
C ALA A 403 11.19 24.01 2.86
N GLN A 404 10.41 23.48 1.91
CA GLN A 404 10.03 24.16 0.68
C GLN A 404 9.09 25.35 0.93
N ASP A 405 8.28 25.29 1.98
CA ASP A 405 7.31 26.33 2.33
C ASP A 405 7.88 27.44 3.24
N TRP A 406 9.16 27.32 3.64
CA TRP A 406 9.85 28.37 4.40
C TRP A 406 10.11 29.58 3.51
N LYS A 407 10.04 30.78 4.11
CA LYS A 407 10.42 32.03 3.46
C LYS A 407 11.44 32.80 4.29
N PHE A 408 12.40 33.38 3.60
CA PHE A 408 13.48 34.15 4.17
C PHE A 408 13.38 35.62 3.75
N SER A 409 14.05 36.51 4.46
CA SER A 409 14.15 37.91 4.07
C SER A 409 14.85 38.06 2.72
N PRO A 410 14.37 38.96 1.85
CA PRO A 410 15.07 39.30 0.62
C PRO A 410 16.51 39.74 0.89
N ALA A 411 17.40 39.57 -0.08
CA ALA A 411 18.78 40.00 0.03
C ALA A 411 18.86 41.53 0.17
N GLN A 412 19.42 42.02 1.28
CA GLN A 412 19.66 43.45 1.46
C GLN A 412 21.06 43.82 0.98
N GLY A 413 21.16 44.75 0.02
CA GLY A 413 22.39 45.47 -0.34
C GLY A 413 23.52 44.67 -0.98
N GLY A 414 23.74 44.81 -2.27
CA GLY A 414 25.00 44.53 -2.94
C GLY A 414 25.31 43.10 -3.40
N ASP A 415 24.66 42.12 -2.84
CA ASP A 415 24.89 40.69 -3.19
C ASP A 415 23.80 40.18 -4.16
N GLN A 416 23.75 40.79 -5.36
CA GLN A 416 22.78 40.46 -6.41
C GLN A 416 23.04 39.13 -7.14
N SER A 417 24.09 38.41 -6.80
CA SER A 417 24.55 37.26 -7.58
C SER A 417 24.58 35.92 -6.85
N GLY A 418 24.01 35.80 -5.64
CA GLY A 418 24.24 34.61 -4.84
C GLY A 418 23.00 33.88 -4.33
N GLU A 419 22.78 32.67 -4.79
CA GLU A 419 21.99 31.69 -4.03
C GLU A 419 22.54 31.63 -2.60
N ARG A 420 21.70 31.87 -1.61
CA ARG A 420 22.05 31.77 -0.20
C ARG A 420 21.73 30.37 0.29
N GLU A 421 22.64 29.77 1.03
CA GLU A 421 22.43 28.44 1.60
C GLU A 421 22.08 28.51 3.09
N TRP A 422 21.06 27.73 3.47
CA TRP A 422 20.62 27.59 4.86
C TRP A 422 20.55 26.12 5.23
N LYS A 423 20.78 25.82 6.49
CA LYS A 423 20.54 24.52 7.09
C LYS A 423 19.35 24.60 8.00
N LEU A 424 18.28 23.88 7.67
CA LEU A 424 17.11 23.72 8.49
C LEU A 424 17.25 22.45 9.33
N GLN A 425 16.91 22.52 10.58
CA GLN A 425 16.88 21.37 11.47
C GLN A 425 15.48 21.19 12.03
N PHE A 426 14.91 20.03 11.75
CA PHE A 426 13.61 19.60 12.25
C PHE A 426 13.82 18.56 13.33
N GLY A 427 13.27 18.79 14.51
CA GLY A 427 13.29 17.87 15.65
C GLY A 427 11.89 17.35 15.91
N PHE A 428 11.69 16.05 15.78
CA PHE A 428 10.41 15.39 16.06
C PHE A 428 10.50 14.63 17.37
N SER A 429 9.54 14.83 18.24
CA SER A 429 9.40 14.09 19.50
C SER A 429 7.96 13.65 19.71
N ARG A 430 7.71 12.78 20.67
CA ARG A 430 6.34 12.39 21.05
C ARG A 430 5.45 13.57 21.40
N ALA A 431 6.01 14.60 22.03
CA ALA A 431 5.26 15.75 22.55
C ALA A 431 5.08 16.85 21.50
N ASN A 432 6.14 17.17 20.75
CA ASN A 432 6.15 18.32 19.85
C ASN A 432 7.07 18.12 18.64
N THR A 433 6.91 19.03 17.69
CA THR A 433 7.82 19.16 16.56
C THR A 433 8.47 20.54 16.62
N GLU A 434 9.79 20.59 16.49
CA GLU A 434 10.58 21.82 16.51
C GLU A 434 11.24 22.01 15.14
N ALA A 435 11.42 23.24 14.72
CA ALA A 435 12.18 23.55 13.53
C ALA A 435 13.08 24.77 13.79
N SER A 436 14.29 24.76 13.30
CA SER A 436 15.24 25.88 13.40
C SER A 436 16.01 26.05 12.10
N ALA A 437 16.52 27.24 11.85
CA ALA A 437 17.34 27.56 10.68
C ALA A 437 18.69 28.13 11.11
N VAL A 438 19.75 27.69 10.44
CA VAL A 438 21.10 28.21 10.64
C VAL A 438 21.65 28.59 9.27
N ARG A 439 22.17 29.80 9.10
CA ARG A 439 22.80 30.23 7.85
C ARG A 439 24.13 29.46 7.67
N SER A 440 24.29 28.82 6.51
CA SER A 440 25.55 28.16 6.18
C SER A 440 26.60 29.23 5.89
N LYS A 441 27.68 29.28 6.69
CA LYS A 441 28.83 30.13 6.34
C LYS A 441 29.49 29.56 5.08
N ARG A 442 29.76 30.41 4.11
CA ARG A 442 30.62 30.08 2.96
C ARG A 442 32.00 29.66 3.41
#